data_64a0459c06ee92feaf14e66de8b8f0ee
#
_entry.id   64a0459c06ee92feaf14e66de8b8f0ee
#
_cell.length_a   1.000
_cell.length_b   1.000
_cell.length_c   1.000
_cell.angle_alpha   90.00
_cell.angle_beta   90.00
_cell.angle_gamma   90.00
#
_symmetry.space_group_name_H-M   'P 1'
#
loop_
_entity.id
_entity.type
_entity.pdbx_description
1 polymer ?
#
loop_
_entity_poly.entity_id
_entity_poly.type
_entity_poly.pdbx_seq_one_letter_code
_entity_poly.pdbx_strand_id
1 'polypeptide(L)'
;MKKYAQTAHLLILFFTLATLRSQAQNADNFETFARQHDSIFFSLYLKKDTQNYRLLLQDWERRYAQLDAATRKKYAAERADAHYNLACTYALCGQKTPALDHLGRAIEAGYTNYSHLIADPDLEIIRGEPRFAALAEPIRAVGDYLFILRHAAAYNVADARPWPAFRYDPAEKPELKALRDTYRLDSVAGSGNDLSQALNVLHWVHEMVPHDGDHGNPAQHNAQAMIEACRGGKRGLNCRGLATVLNECYLSLGFASRLVTCLPKDSLGIDPDCHVINVVFVPSLDKWIWVDPTYDTWVMNEKGELLGIAEVRERIILDQPLLINPAANWNHRYTPDKAEYLYRYMAKNLYILQCPVDSAWDLETPAAGKTMRYVQLLPLDYFKQEPAVREFSDSASGATYIFYNTNDPVNFWKRP
;
A
#
# COMPACT_ATOMS: atom_id res chain seq x y z
N MET A 1 61.42 8.74 -2.90
CA MET A 1 60.01 9.17 -3.03
C MET A 1 58.98 8.02 -3.11
N LYS A 2 59.29 6.81 -3.60
CA LYS A 2 58.31 5.70 -3.68
C LYS A 2 57.91 5.03 -2.35
N LYS A 3 58.72 5.10 -1.30
CA LYS A 3 58.43 4.50 0.02
C LYS A 3 57.40 5.30 0.86
N TYR A 4 57.30 6.62 0.67
CA TYR A 4 56.37 7.46 1.41
C TYR A 4 54.93 7.40 0.85
N ALA A 5 54.73 7.07 -0.44
CA ALA A 5 53.42 6.94 -1.03
C ALA A 5 52.69 5.67 -0.58
N GLN A 6 53.44 4.55 -0.35
CA GLN A 6 52.83 3.30 0.13
C GLN A 6 52.38 3.38 1.60
N THR A 7 53.11 4.09 2.43
CA THR A 7 52.74 4.28 3.85
C THR A 7 51.54 5.18 4.03
N ALA A 8 51.36 6.18 3.17
CA ALA A 8 50.21 7.07 3.20
C ALA A 8 48.91 6.32 2.75
N HIS A 9 49.01 5.47 1.74
CA HIS A 9 47.85 4.66 1.29
C HIS A 9 47.41 3.60 2.33
N LEU A 10 48.36 2.97 3.04
CA LEU A 10 48.05 2.05 4.12
C LEU A 10 47.41 2.74 5.33
N LEU A 11 47.88 3.92 5.70
CA LEU A 11 47.31 4.72 6.79
C LEU A 11 45.88 5.18 6.45
N ILE A 12 45.59 5.62 5.21
CA ILE A 12 44.25 6.01 4.78
C ILE A 12 43.31 4.79 4.78
N LEU A 13 43.77 3.62 4.33
CA LEU A 13 42.96 2.39 4.34
C LEU A 13 42.66 1.93 5.80
N PHE A 14 43.60 2.05 6.71
CA PHE A 14 43.41 1.73 8.12
C PHE A 14 42.42 2.69 8.80
N PHE A 15 42.50 4.00 8.50
CA PHE A 15 41.56 4.98 9.02
C PHE A 15 40.15 4.79 8.47
N THR A 16 39.99 4.47 7.18
CA THR A 16 38.67 4.18 6.58
C THR A 16 38.05 2.89 7.12
N LEU A 17 38.83 1.83 7.32
CA LEU A 17 38.37 0.58 7.93
C LEU A 17 38.03 0.73 9.42
N ALA A 18 38.80 1.53 10.16
CA ALA A 18 38.52 1.82 11.57
C ALA A 18 37.26 2.68 11.75
N THR A 19 37.03 3.66 10.87
CA THR A 19 35.80 4.48 10.87
C THR A 19 34.57 3.67 10.46
N LEU A 20 34.67 2.81 9.46
CA LEU A 20 33.55 1.93 9.03
C LEU A 20 33.19 0.92 10.14
N ARG A 21 34.17 0.33 10.83
CA ARG A 21 33.92 -0.55 11.98
C ARG A 21 33.28 0.17 13.15
N SER A 22 33.73 1.39 13.45
CA SER A 22 33.17 2.21 14.51
C SER A 22 31.73 2.63 14.20
N GLN A 23 31.40 2.93 12.93
CA GLN A 23 30.06 3.28 12.49
C GLN A 23 29.12 2.07 12.55
N ALA A 24 29.56 0.90 12.09
CA ALA A 24 28.77 -0.34 12.19
C ALA A 24 28.48 -0.70 13.66
N GLN A 25 29.47 -0.61 14.53
CA GLN A 25 29.31 -0.89 15.96
C GLN A 25 28.38 0.12 16.66
N ASN A 26 28.39 1.39 16.23
CA ASN A 26 27.47 2.40 16.72
C ASN A 26 26.03 2.16 16.23
N ALA A 27 25.85 1.69 14.98
CA ALA A 27 24.55 1.33 14.44
C ALA A 27 23.92 0.14 15.19
N ASP A 28 24.67 -0.93 15.41
CA ASP A 28 24.23 -2.13 16.15
C ASP A 28 23.89 -1.79 17.62
N ASN A 29 24.70 -0.94 18.25
CA ASN A 29 24.44 -0.45 19.60
C ASN A 29 23.19 0.42 19.66
N PHE A 30 22.94 1.23 18.61
CA PHE A 30 21.75 2.07 18.55
C PHE A 30 20.49 1.26 18.33
N GLU A 31 20.52 0.23 17.48
CA GLU A 31 19.38 -0.65 17.24
C GLU A 31 18.93 -1.37 18.52
N THR A 32 19.87 -1.89 19.28
CA THR A 32 19.58 -2.51 20.59
C THR A 32 19.00 -1.49 21.57
N PHE A 33 19.58 -0.29 21.60
CA PHE A 33 19.10 0.81 22.42
C PHE A 33 17.69 1.25 22.03
N ALA A 34 17.39 1.46 20.72
CA ALA A 34 16.08 1.87 20.24
C ALA A 34 15.01 0.84 20.63
N ARG A 35 15.22 -0.44 20.35
CA ARG A 35 14.29 -1.52 20.74
C ARG A 35 14.02 -1.59 22.25
N GLN A 36 15.02 -1.35 23.09
CA GLN A 36 14.82 -1.32 24.54
C GLN A 36 13.99 -0.11 25.01
N HIS A 37 14.09 0.99 24.27
CA HIS A 37 13.49 2.26 24.65
C HIS A 37 12.02 2.41 24.18
N ASP A 38 11.62 1.71 23.13
CA ASP A 38 10.23 1.75 22.63
C ASP A 38 9.21 1.41 23.71
N SER A 39 9.42 0.31 24.44
CA SER A 39 8.53 -0.09 25.51
C SER A 39 8.54 0.90 26.70
N ILE A 40 9.68 1.55 26.95
CA ILE A 40 9.81 2.57 27.98
C ILE A 40 9.08 3.85 27.56
N PHE A 41 9.23 4.31 26.32
CA PHE A 41 8.49 5.44 25.77
C PHE A 41 7.00 5.23 25.89
N PHE A 42 6.50 4.06 25.46
CA PHE A 42 5.09 3.73 25.58
C PHE A 42 4.59 3.70 27.03
N SER A 43 5.38 3.15 27.95
CA SER A 43 5.05 3.15 29.38
C SER A 43 4.97 4.57 29.97
N LEU A 44 5.89 5.45 29.58
CA LEU A 44 5.92 6.85 30.04
C LEU A 44 4.76 7.66 29.45
N TYR A 45 4.40 7.41 28.20
CA TYR A 45 3.21 7.97 27.57
C TYR A 45 1.94 7.59 28.32
N LEU A 46 1.72 6.30 28.60
CA LEU A 46 0.55 5.83 29.34
C LEU A 46 0.46 6.44 30.75
N LYS A 47 1.59 6.68 31.39
CA LYS A 47 1.67 7.32 32.72
C LYS A 47 1.57 8.84 32.67
N LYS A 48 1.55 9.42 31.49
CA LYS A 48 1.62 10.88 31.26
C LYS A 48 2.84 11.52 31.95
N ASP A 49 3.96 10.79 32.01
CA ASP A 49 5.19 11.24 32.65
C ASP A 49 6.05 12.06 31.68
N THR A 50 5.68 13.31 31.49
CA THR A 50 6.34 14.24 30.58
C THR A 50 7.82 14.48 30.92
N GLN A 51 8.16 14.45 32.21
CA GLN A 51 9.52 14.73 32.66
C GLN A 51 10.48 13.60 32.25
N ASN A 52 10.16 12.37 32.62
CA ASN A 52 11.01 11.23 32.28
C ASN A 52 11.00 10.92 30.77
N TYR A 53 9.85 11.12 30.12
CA TYR A 53 9.77 10.99 28.65
C TYR A 53 10.74 11.97 27.96
N ARG A 54 10.74 13.24 28.36
CA ARG A 54 11.64 14.26 27.82
C ARG A 54 13.10 13.92 28.06
N LEU A 55 13.47 13.44 29.25
CA LEU A 55 14.85 13.05 29.56
C LEU A 55 15.31 11.86 28.70
N LEU A 56 14.46 10.87 28.52
CA LEU A 56 14.72 9.71 27.69
C LEU A 56 14.89 10.13 26.20
N LEU A 57 14.01 11.01 25.71
CA LEU A 57 14.10 11.54 24.35
C LEU A 57 15.38 12.37 24.13
N GLN A 58 15.82 13.15 25.11
CA GLN A 58 17.09 13.86 25.02
C GLN A 58 18.29 12.91 24.91
N ASP A 59 18.30 11.78 25.63
CA ASP A 59 19.36 10.77 25.47
C ASP A 59 19.29 10.11 24.11
N TRP A 60 18.08 9.78 23.63
CA TRP A 60 17.84 9.20 22.32
C TRP A 60 18.35 10.14 21.20
N GLU A 61 17.98 11.41 21.23
CA GLU A 61 18.42 12.43 20.28
C GLU A 61 19.96 12.62 20.27
N ARG A 62 20.58 12.59 21.43
CA ARG A 62 22.05 12.70 21.55
C ARG A 62 22.75 11.53 20.83
N ARG A 63 22.24 10.30 20.99
CA ARG A 63 22.80 9.12 20.33
C ARG A 63 22.49 9.11 18.84
N TYR A 64 21.27 9.49 18.45
CA TYR A 64 20.85 9.61 17.06
C TYR A 64 21.73 10.60 16.27
N ALA A 65 22.10 11.71 16.88
CA ALA A 65 22.97 12.71 16.24
C ALA A 65 24.38 12.17 15.92
N GLN A 66 24.83 11.11 16.58
CA GLN A 66 26.15 10.48 16.35
C GLN A 66 26.11 9.42 15.23
N LEU A 67 24.94 9.07 14.72
CA LEU A 67 24.77 8.08 13.66
C LEU A 67 25.18 8.65 12.29
N ASP A 68 25.57 7.76 11.37
CA ASP A 68 25.74 8.12 9.97
C ASP A 68 24.39 8.44 9.30
N ALA A 69 24.44 9.02 8.10
CA ALA A 69 23.24 9.48 7.38
C ALA A 69 22.28 8.34 7.01
N ALA A 70 22.79 7.16 6.66
CA ALA A 70 21.98 6.01 6.29
C ALA A 70 21.23 5.46 7.51
N THR A 71 21.93 5.31 8.64
CA THR A 71 21.33 4.86 9.90
C THR A 71 20.33 5.89 10.43
N ARG A 72 20.61 7.20 10.35
CA ARG A 72 19.63 8.24 10.71
C ARG A 72 18.39 8.15 9.87
N LYS A 73 18.51 7.89 8.56
CA LYS A 73 17.34 7.71 7.69
C LYS A 73 16.50 6.49 8.11
N LYS A 74 17.14 5.40 8.54
CA LYS A 74 16.44 4.20 9.05
C LYS A 74 15.56 4.52 10.27
N TYR A 75 16.02 5.38 11.17
CA TYR A 75 15.34 5.70 12.44
C TYR A 75 14.64 7.07 12.44
N ALA A 76 14.39 7.66 11.26
CA ALA A 76 13.75 8.97 11.18
C ALA A 76 12.27 8.92 11.61
N ALA A 77 11.57 7.83 11.29
CA ALA A 77 10.19 7.64 11.67
C ALA A 77 10.04 7.52 13.19
N GLU A 78 10.86 6.70 13.84
CA GLU A 78 10.86 6.54 15.30
C GLU A 78 11.16 7.86 16.02
N ARG A 79 12.04 8.68 15.44
CA ARG A 79 12.30 10.03 15.94
C ARG A 79 11.06 10.91 15.88
N ALA A 80 10.37 10.88 14.74
CA ALA A 80 9.16 11.64 14.52
C ALA A 80 8.04 11.21 15.49
N ASP A 81 7.84 9.90 15.64
CA ASP A 81 6.84 9.31 16.54
C ASP A 81 7.14 9.61 18.01
N ALA A 82 8.41 9.56 18.43
CA ALA A 82 8.80 9.91 19.80
C ALA A 82 8.47 11.37 20.14
N HIS A 83 8.68 12.30 19.21
CA HIS A 83 8.27 13.69 19.40
C HIS A 83 6.75 13.86 19.36
N TYR A 84 6.05 13.14 18.50
CA TYR A 84 4.59 13.17 18.42
C TYR A 84 3.96 12.69 19.74
N ASN A 85 4.38 11.54 20.24
CA ASN A 85 3.88 10.97 21.50
C ASN A 85 4.19 11.87 22.71
N LEU A 86 5.32 12.58 22.71
CA LEU A 86 5.59 13.57 23.75
C LEU A 86 4.69 14.81 23.62
N ALA A 87 4.34 15.21 22.40
CA ALA A 87 3.36 16.28 22.18
C ALA A 87 1.99 15.86 22.75
N CYS A 88 1.53 14.65 22.46
CA CYS A 88 0.31 14.06 23.03
C CYS A 88 0.38 14.03 24.57
N THR A 89 1.49 13.57 25.13
CA THR A 89 1.69 13.52 26.59
C THR A 89 1.55 14.90 27.25
N TYR A 90 2.17 15.94 26.65
CA TYR A 90 2.02 17.31 27.11
C TYR A 90 0.59 17.84 26.97
N ALA A 91 -0.07 17.56 25.85
CA ALA A 91 -1.46 17.96 25.63
C ALA A 91 -2.41 17.34 26.66
N LEU A 92 -2.28 16.02 26.94
CA LEU A 92 -3.01 15.32 27.97
C LEU A 92 -2.78 15.84 29.40
N CYS A 93 -1.64 16.51 29.62
CA CYS A 93 -1.33 17.22 30.88
C CYS A 93 -1.73 18.70 30.86
N GLY A 94 -2.45 19.18 29.85
CA GLY A 94 -2.90 20.56 29.72
C GLY A 94 -1.80 21.56 29.32
N GLN A 95 -0.61 21.10 28.93
CA GLN A 95 0.56 21.93 28.64
C GLN A 95 0.64 22.28 27.14
N LYS A 96 -0.17 23.21 26.67
CA LYS A 96 -0.34 23.57 25.26
C LYS A 96 0.94 23.97 24.54
N THR A 97 1.76 24.85 25.13
CA THR A 97 2.98 25.35 24.48
C THR A 97 4.01 24.24 24.25
N PRO A 98 4.40 23.44 25.25
CA PRO A 98 5.29 22.29 25.02
C PRO A 98 4.72 21.27 24.03
N ALA A 99 3.41 21.04 24.04
CA ALA A 99 2.76 20.14 23.09
C ALA A 99 2.95 20.63 21.65
N LEU A 100 2.69 21.89 21.37
CA LEU A 100 2.89 22.50 20.04
C LEU A 100 4.38 22.53 19.63
N ASP A 101 5.30 22.74 20.59
CA ASP A 101 6.75 22.71 20.31
C ASP A 101 7.19 21.31 19.87
N HIS A 102 6.74 20.27 20.56
CA HIS A 102 7.08 18.89 20.22
C HIS A 102 6.35 18.40 18.96
N LEU A 103 5.12 18.86 18.70
CA LEU A 103 4.45 18.62 17.44
C LEU A 103 5.23 19.21 16.26
N GLY A 104 5.72 20.45 16.38
CA GLY A 104 6.60 21.05 15.38
C GLY A 104 7.84 20.22 15.11
N ARG A 105 8.51 19.72 16.16
CA ARG A 105 9.67 18.83 16.03
C ARG A 105 9.35 17.49 15.40
N ALA A 106 8.17 16.92 15.67
CA ALA A 106 7.70 15.71 15.02
C ALA A 106 7.59 15.90 13.51
N ILE A 107 6.98 17.01 13.08
CA ILE A 107 6.83 17.38 11.67
C ILE A 107 8.18 17.65 11.01
N GLU A 108 9.08 18.37 11.66
CA GLU A 108 10.46 18.58 11.20
C GLU A 108 11.24 17.26 11.08
N ALA A 109 10.94 16.29 11.94
CA ALA A 109 11.54 14.96 11.90
C ALA A 109 10.93 14.04 10.81
N GLY A 110 9.86 14.48 10.14
CA GLY A 110 9.23 13.75 9.05
C GLY A 110 7.87 13.12 9.39
N TYR A 111 7.21 13.52 10.48
CA TYR A 111 5.83 13.11 10.74
C TYR A 111 4.88 13.68 9.68
N THR A 112 4.13 12.82 9.02
CA THR A 112 3.27 13.19 7.89
C THR A 112 1.85 12.63 7.96
N ASN A 113 1.51 11.86 8.99
CA ASN A 113 0.17 11.27 9.11
C ASN A 113 -0.87 12.34 9.48
N TYR A 114 -1.28 13.13 8.47
CA TYR A 114 -2.25 14.21 8.63
C TYR A 114 -3.58 13.73 9.19
N SER A 115 -4.12 12.63 8.66
CA SER A 115 -5.42 12.10 9.09
C SER A 115 -5.43 11.72 10.57
N HIS A 116 -4.36 11.09 11.06
CA HIS A 116 -4.20 10.78 12.48
C HIS A 116 -4.06 12.07 13.31
N LEU A 117 -3.19 13.00 12.89
CA LEU A 117 -2.99 14.27 13.58
C LEU A 117 -4.31 15.04 13.83
N ILE A 118 -5.18 15.11 12.82
CA ILE A 118 -6.45 15.85 12.91
C ILE A 118 -7.47 15.12 13.79
N ALA A 119 -7.47 13.79 13.79
CA ALA A 119 -8.45 12.98 14.52
C ALA A 119 -8.02 12.60 15.94
N ASP A 120 -6.73 12.72 16.28
CA ASP A 120 -6.18 12.24 17.54
C ASP A 120 -6.81 12.93 18.76
N PRO A 121 -7.54 12.20 19.62
CA PRO A 121 -8.20 12.78 20.79
C PRO A 121 -7.20 13.37 21.80
N ASP A 122 -5.96 12.88 21.84
CA ASP A 122 -4.94 13.37 22.76
C ASP A 122 -4.53 14.81 22.50
N LEU A 123 -4.71 15.27 21.24
CA LEU A 123 -4.38 16.63 20.81
C LEU A 123 -5.57 17.60 20.86
N GLU A 124 -6.72 17.18 21.39
CA GLU A 124 -7.95 17.98 21.39
C GLU A 124 -7.74 19.39 21.96
N ILE A 125 -7.00 19.51 23.07
CA ILE A 125 -6.76 20.77 23.77
C ILE A 125 -5.98 21.81 22.92
N ILE A 126 -5.17 21.33 21.97
CA ILE A 126 -4.35 22.22 21.09
C ILE A 126 -4.92 22.33 19.68
N ARG A 127 -5.92 21.52 19.29
CA ARG A 127 -6.46 21.50 17.92
C ARG A 127 -7.03 22.84 17.47
N GLY A 128 -7.62 23.60 18.41
CA GLY A 128 -8.16 24.94 18.14
C GLY A 128 -7.11 26.08 18.11
N GLU A 129 -5.84 25.79 18.38
CA GLU A 129 -4.78 26.81 18.41
C GLU A 129 -4.35 27.18 16.99
N PRO A 130 -4.19 28.49 16.65
CA PRO A 130 -3.72 28.92 15.33
C PRO A 130 -2.38 28.27 14.93
N ARG A 131 -1.50 28.04 15.89
CA ARG A 131 -0.22 27.39 15.66
C ARG A 131 -0.38 25.91 15.26
N PHE A 132 -1.39 25.21 15.78
CA PHE A 132 -1.69 23.83 15.36
C PHE A 132 -2.07 23.79 13.87
N ALA A 133 -2.96 24.66 13.42
CA ALA A 133 -3.33 24.77 12.01
C ALA A 133 -2.12 25.09 11.11
N ALA A 134 -1.26 26.02 11.54
CA ALA A 134 -0.03 26.37 10.81
C ALA A 134 0.97 25.21 10.73
N LEU A 135 1.03 24.32 11.74
CA LEU A 135 1.87 23.13 11.74
C LEU A 135 1.26 22.01 10.88
N ALA A 136 -0.06 21.86 10.88
CA ALA A 136 -0.76 20.80 10.14
C ALA A 136 -0.79 21.05 8.63
N GLU A 137 -0.97 22.30 8.19
CA GLU A 137 -1.16 22.63 6.77
C GLU A 137 -0.02 22.16 5.84
N PRO A 138 1.27 22.31 6.18
CA PRO A 138 2.36 21.80 5.32
C PRO A 138 2.33 20.31 5.08
N ILE A 139 1.84 19.50 6.03
CA ILE A 139 1.79 18.05 5.88
C ILE A 139 0.52 17.56 5.19
N ARG A 140 -0.46 18.43 4.98
CA ARG A 140 -1.70 18.10 4.27
C ARG A 140 -1.45 17.64 2.84
N ALA A 141 -0.54 18.32 2.14
CA ALA A 141 -0.18 18.00 0.76
C ALA A 141 0.57 16.66 0.60
N VAL A 142 1.06 16.09 1.69
CA VAL A 142 1.84 14.83 1.70
C VAL A 142 1.19 13.72 2.50
N GLY A 143 0.31 14.03 3.46
CA GLY A 143 -0.28 13.06 4.39
C GLY A 143 -1.80 13.02 4.41
N ASP A 144 -2.51 13.97 3.79
CA ASP A 144 -3.95 13.90 3.57
C ASP A 144 -4.23 13.26 2.21
N TYR A 145 -4.32 11.95 2.20
CA TYR A 145 -4.48 11.20 0.95
C TYR A 145 -5.79 11.52 0.22
N LEU A 146 -6.86 11.83 0.94
CA LEU A 146 -8.11 12.27 0.33
C LEU A 146 -7.95 13.64 -0.34
N PHE A 147 -7.24 14.57 0.32
CA PHE A 147 -6.89 15.85 -0.28
C PHE A 147 -6.02 15.66 -1.52
N ILE A 148 -4.99 14.82 -1.45
CA ILE A 148 -4.09 14.51 -2.56
C ILE A 148 -4.88 13.94 -3.76
N LEU A 149 -5.79 12.99 -3.51
CA LEU A 149 -6.60 12.39 -4.56
C LEU A 149 -7.57 13.41 -5.19
N ARG A 150 -8.22 14.24 -4.37
CA ARG A 150 -9.16 15.30 -4.84
C ARG A 150 -8.48 16.40 -5.62
N HIS A 151 -7.17 16.61 -5.40
CA HIS A 151 -6.36 17.60 -6.11
C HIS A 151 -5.47 16.97 -7.19
N ALA A 152 -5.60 15.66 -7.44
CA ALA A 152 -4.91 15.01 -8.55
C ALA A 152 -5.36 15.64 -9.88
N ALA A 153 -4.40 15.86 -10.78
CA ALA A 153 -4.71 16.38 -12.10
C ALA A 153 -5.57 15.40 -12.90
N ALA A 154 -6.33 15.91 -13.85
CA ALA A 154 -7.14 15.10 -14.73
C ALA A 154 -6.27 14.15 -15.58
N TYR A 155 -6.87 13.09 -16.07
CA TYR A 155 -6.29 12.24 -17.09
C TYR A 155 -6.29 12.93 -18.48
N ASN A 156 -5.47 12.43 -19.40
CA ASN A 156 -5.42 12.90 -20.77
C ASN A 156 -6.03 11.84 -21.70
N VAL A 157 -7.27 12.01 -22.08
CA VAL A 157 -7.99 11.10 -22.98
C VAL A 157 -7.43 11.05 -24.41
N ALA A 158 -6.56 12.00 -24.75
CA ALA A 158 -5.86 12.06 -26.03
C ALA A 158 -4.41 11.54 -25.93
N ASP A 159 -4.06 10.83 -24.86
CA ASP A 159 -2.72 10.24 -24.70
C ASP A 159 -2.46 9.21 -25.82
N ALA A 160 -1.46 9.49 -26.64
CA ALA A 160 -1.08 8.67 -27.78
C ALA A 160 0.08 7.71 -27.48
N ARG A 161 0.52 7.58 -26.24
CA ARG A 161 1.59 6.65 -25.86
C ARG A 161 1.14 5.20 -26.10
N PRO A 162 1.88 4.43 -26.91
CA PRO A 162 1.46 3.08 -27.25
C PRO A 162 1.71 2.11 -26.08
N TRP A 163 0.77 1.23 -25.87
CA TRP A 163 0.90 0.09 -24.96
C TRP A 163 0.08 -1.10 -25.48
N PRO A 164 0.43 -2.37 -25.12
CA PRO A 164 -0.25 -3.55 -25.61
C PRO A 164 -1.67 -3.64 -25.05
N ALA A 165 -2.62 -4.09 -25.87
CA ALA A 165 -3.99 -4.35 -25.43
C ALA A 165 -4.01 -5.43 -24.35
N PHE A 166 -4.95 -5.31 -23.40
CA PHE A 166 -5.20 -6.33 -22.40
C PHE A 166 -5.65 -7.65 -23.03
N ARG A 167 -5.18 -8.75 -22.47
CA ARG A 167 -5.51 -10.11 -22.89
C ARG A 167 -5.94 -10.96 -21.72
N TYR A 168 -6.74 -11.97 -22.00
CA TYR A 168 -7.32 -12.84 -20.97
C TYR A 168 -7.09 -14.29 -21.39
N ASP A 169 -6.64 -15.14 -20.49
CA ASP A 169 -6.57 -16.57 -20.73
C ASP A 169 -7.99 -17.14 -20.92
N PRO A 170 -8.18 -18.01 -21.91
CA PRO A 170 -9.47 -18.68 -22.13
C PRO A 170 -9.76 -19.69 -21.02
N ALA A 171 -11.02 -19.88 -20.68
CA ALA A 171 -11.46 -20.82 -19.61
C ALA A 171 -11.06 -22.29 -19.89
N GLU A 172 -10.86 -22.62 -21.16
CA GLU A 172 -10.45 -23.94 -21.63
C GLU A 172 -8.97 -24.25 -21.41
N LYS A 173 -8.18 -23.28 -20.97
CA LYS A 173 -6.77 -23.50 -20.62
C LYS A 173 -6.69 -24.63 -19.58
N PRO A 174 -5.83 -25.65 -19.80
CA PRO A 174 -5.83 -26.87 -18.96
C PRO A 174 -5.73 -26.59 -17.46
N GLU A 175 -4.90 -25.64 -17.07
CA GLU A 175 -4.68 -25.30 -15.66
C GLU A 175 -5.92 -24.61 -15.05
N LEU A 176 -6.56 -23.70 -15.80
CA LEU A 176 -7.80 -23.04 -15.37
C LEU A 176 -8.96 -24.04 -15.28
N LYS A 177 -9.03 -24.99 -16.23
CA LYS A 177 -10.01 -26.07 -16.18
C LYS A 177 -9.77 -26.96 -14.96
N ALA A 178 -8.52 -27.33 -14.68
CA ALA A 178 -8.15 -28.13 -13.49
C ALA A 178 -8.53 -27.40 -12.20
N LEU A 179 -8.29 -26.09 -12.10
CA LEU A 179 -8.72 -25.25 -10.97
C LEU A 179 -10.24 -25.31 -10.78
N ARG A 180 -10.99 -25.08 -11.88
CA ARG A 180 -12.46 -25.10 -11.90
C ARG A 180 -13.03 -26.44 -11.43
N ASP A 181 -12.48 -27.55 -11.95
CA ASP A 181 -12.91 -28.91 -11.60
C ASP A 181 -12.56 -29.23 -10.14
N THR A 182 -11.33 -28.92 -9.68
CA THR A 182 -10.83 -29.22 -8.33
C THR A 182 -11.68 -28.58 -7.25
N TYR A 183 -12.06 -27.32 -7.43
CA TYR A 183 -12.82 -26.54 -6.45
C TYR A 183 -14.31 -26.48 -6.78
N ARG A 184 -14.77 -27.18 -7.84
CA ARG A 184 -16.17 -27.18 -8.30
C ARG A 184 -16.72 -25.78 -8.47
N LEU A 185 -15.95 -24.91 -9.15
CA LEU A 185 -16.30 -23.48 -9.23
C LEU A 185 -17.61 -23.22 -9.93
N ASP A 186 -18.13 -24.11 -10.79
CA ASP A 186 -19.50 -24.04 -11.32
C ASP A 186 -20.55 -24.10 -10.23
N SER A 187 -20.34 -25.00 -9.26
CA SER A 187 -21.27 -25.12 -8.12
C SER A 187 -21.16 -23.93 -7.18
N VAL A 188 -19.95 -23.37 -7.03
CA VAL A 188 -19.71 -22.15 -6.25
C VAL A 188 -20.41 -20.96 -6.90
N ALA A 189 -20.22 -20.75 -8.19
CA ALA A 189 -20.84 -19.68 -8.95
C ALA A 189 -22.37 -19.80 -8.96
N GLY A 190 -22.87 -21.05 -9.02
CA GLY A 190 -24.31 -21.34 -9.06
C GLY A 190 -24.93 -21.10 -10.43
N SER A 191 -26.25 -21.18 -10.50
CA SER A 191 -27.06 -21.06 -11.74
C SER A 191 -27.70 -19.68 -11.91
N GLY A 192 -27.31 -18.69 -11.13
CA GLY A 192 -27.81 -17.31 -11.24
C GLY A 192 -27.31 -16.59 -12.49
N ASN A 193 -27.67 -15.30 -12.61
CA ASN A 193 -27.08 -14.45 -13.64
C ASN A 193 -25.57 -14.23 -13.41
N ASP A 194 -24.90 -13.66 -14.40
CA ASP A 194 -23.45 -13.40 -14.37
C ASP A 194 -23.00 -12.58 -13.17
N LEU A 195 -23.80 -11.57 -12.76
CA LEU A 195 -23.51 -10.79 -11.55
C LEU A 195 -23.54 -11.65 -10.29
N SER A 196 -24.60 -12.46 -10.11
CA SER A 196 -24.72 -13.36 -8.96
C SER A 196 -23.57 -14.36 -8.92
N GLN A 197 -23.19 -14.91 -10.09
CA GLN A 197 -22.07 -15.82 -10.21
C GLN A 197 -20.75 -15.16 -9.79
N ALA A 198 -20.49 -13.95 -10.26
CA ALA A 198 -19.28 -13.20 -9.90
C ALA A 198 -19.22 -12.92 -8.39
N LEU A 199 -20.32 -12.48 -7.76
CA LEU A 199 -20.33 -12.20 -6.32
C LEU A 199 -20.25 -13.47 -5.47
N ASN A 200 -20.82 -14.59 -5.91
CA ASN A 200 -20.68 -15.87 -5.21
C ASN A 200 -19.22 -16.34 -5.20
N VAL A 201 -18.49 -16.16 -6.30
CA VAL A 201 -17.06 -16.50 -6.38
C VAL A 201 -16.21 -15.58 -5.50
N LEU A 202 -16.50 -14.27 -5.48
CA LEU A 202 -15.86 -13.32 -4.56
C LEU A 202 -16.01 -13.79 -3.12
N HIS A 203 -17.23 -14.03 -2.68
CA HIS A 203 -17.54 -14.52 -1.34
C HIS A 203 -16.81 -15.83 -1.02
N TRP A 204 -16.84 -16.80 -1.94
CA TRP A 204 -16.17 -18.08 -1.74
C TRP A 204 -14.64 -17.93 -1.55
N VAL A 205 -13.98 -17.06 -2.32
CA VAL A 205 -12.53 -16.82 -2.18
C VAL A 205 -12.23 -16.21 -0.82
N HIS A 206 -13.01 -15.22 -0.38
CA HIS A 206 -12.89 -14.60 0.93
C HIS A 206 -13.03 -15.62 2.08
N GLU A 207 -14.00 -16.55 1.98
CA GLU A 207 -14.22 -17.59 2.98
C GLU A 207 -13.14 -18.69 2.95
N MET A 208 -12.59 -18.97 1.76
CA MET A 208 -11.63 -20.05 1.57
C MET A 208 -10.25 -19.73 2.15
N VAL A 209 -9.83 -18.46 2.07
CA VAL A 209 -8.48 -18.04 2.43
C VAL A 209 -8.51 -16.75 3.25
N PRO A 210 -8.03 -16.78 4.52
CA PRO A 210 -7.97 -15.57 5.34
C PRO A 210 -6.91 -14.60 4.79
N HIS A 211 -7.17 -13.30 4.95
CA HIS A 211 -6.17 -12.27 4.68
C HIS A 211 -5.08 -12.28 5.75
N ASP A 212 -3.82 -12.21 5.31
CA ASP A 212 -2.64 -12.15 6.16
C ASP A 212 -1.60 -11.23 5.51
N GLY A 213 -1.50 -10.01 5.99
CA GLY A 213 -0.54 -9.01 5.49
C GLY A 213 0.87 -9.17 6.03
N ASP A 214 1.05 -9.94 7.09
CA ASP A 214 2.33 -10.08 7.79
C ASP A 214 3.24 -11.12 7.15
N HIS A 215 2.68 -12.03 6.35
CA HIS A 215 3.43 -13.05 5.64
C HIS A 215 3.42 -12.81 4.13
N GLY A 216 4.58 -12.96 3.50
CA GLY A 216 4.66 -12.94 2.03
C GLY A 216 3.87 -14.08 1.40
N ASN A 217 3.41 -13.92 0.16
CA ASN A 217 2.73 -14.99 -0.56
C ASN A 217 3.66 -16.20 -0.83
N PRO A 218 3.10 -17.41 -1.09
CA PRO A 218 3.89 -18.56 -1.53
C PRO A 218 4.72 -18.26 -2.78
N ALA A 219 5.79 -19.03 -3.01
CA ALA A 219 6.68 -18.81 -4.16
C ALA A 219 5.98 -18.99 -5.52
N GLN A 220 4.98 -19.84 -5.60
CA GLN A 220 4.13 -19.99 -6.79
C GLN A 220 2.89 -19.14 -6.65
N HIS A 221 2.70 -18.22 -7.60
CA HIS A 221 1.65 -17.22 -7.59
C HIS A 221 0.45 -17.64 -8.47
N ASN A 222 -0.02 -18.88 -8.31
CA ASN A 222 -1.26 -19.34 -8.90
C ASN A 222 -2.27 -19.75 -7.83
N ALA A 223 -3.56 -19.73 -8.17
CA ALA A 223 -4.65 -19.97 -7.24
C ALA A 223 -4.52 -21.32 -6.52
N GLN A 224 -4.18 -22.39 -7.24
CA GLN A 224 -4.08 -23.72 -6.65
C GLN A 224 -2.96 -23.78 -5.60
N ALA A 225 -1.74 -23.35 -5.92
CA ALA A 225 -0.62 -23.33 -4.97
C ALA A 225 -0.90 -22.43 -3.77
N MET A 226 -1.54 -21.29 -3.96
CA MET A 226 -1.90 -20.35 -2.91
C MET A 226 -2.95 -20.92 -1.96
N ILE A 227 -4.03 -21.51 -2.46
CA ILE A 227 -5.07 -22.15 -1.64
C ILE A 227 -4.46 -23.35 -0.87
N GLU A 228 -3.68 -24.18 -1.54
CA GLU A 228 -3.01 -25.32 -0.90
C GLU A 228 -2.08 -24.91 0.25
N ALA A 229 -1.32 -23.82 0.06
CA ALA A 229 -0.42 -23.31 1.11
C ALA A 229 -1.19 -22.81 2.35
N CYS A 230 -2.45 -22.44 2.21
CA CYS A 230 -3.31 -21.97 3.31
C CYS A 230 -4.10 -23.08 3.99
N ARG A 231 -4.08 -24.30 3.44
CA ARG A 231 -4.78 -25.45 4.03
C ARG A 231 -4.32 -25.70 5.47
N GLY A 232 -5.29 -25.94 6.35
CA GLY A 232 -5.04 -26.18 7.77
C GLY A 232 -4.83 -24.93 8.62
N GLY A 233 -5.11 -23.75 8.08
CA GLY A 233 -5.17 -22.48 8.84
C GLY A 233 -3.82 -21.98 9.38
N LYS A 234 -2.71 -22.45 8.85
CA LYS A 234 -1.36 -22.08 9.31
C LYS A 234 -0.90 -20.71 8.80
N ARG A 235 -1.49 -20.23 7.71
CA ARG A 235 -1.21 -18.93 7.10
C ARG A 235 -2.39 -18.47 6.27
N GLY A 236 -2.42 -17.18 5.93
CA GLY A 236 -3.27 -16.59 4.92
C GLY A 236 -2.47 -16.08 3.72
N LEU A 237 -3.10 -15.23 2.93
CA LEU A 237 -2.51 -14.52 1.80
C LEU A 237 -2.64 -13.01 2.02
N ASN A 238 -1.71 -12.24 1.50
CA ASN A 238 -1.92 -10.80 1.42
C ASN A 238 -2.94 -10.44 0.32
N CYS A 239 -3.29 -9.16 0.21
CA CYS A 239 -4.28 -8.68 -0.76
C CYS A 239 -3.97 -9.11 -2.22
N ARG A 240 -2.69 -9.12 -2.63
CA ARG A 240 -2.28 -9.58 -3.97
C ARG A 240 -2.55 -11.07 -4.16
N GLY A 241 -2.25 -11.90 -3.17
CA GLY A 241 -2.51 -13.34 -3.24
C GLY A 241 -4.01 -13.64 -3.35
N LEU A 242 -4.84 -12.99 -2.53
CA LEU A 242 -6.29 -13.11 -2.61
C LEU A 242 -6.84 -12.67 -3.97
N ALA A 243 -6.35 -11.52 -4.49
CA ALA A 243 -6.74 -11.01 -5.80
C ALA A 243 -6.30 -11.95 -6.93
N THR A 244 -5.12 -12.60 -6.82
CA THR A 244 -4.67 -13.60 -7.79
C THR A 244 -5.59 -14.82 -7.80
N VAL A 245 -5.93 -15.35 -6.64
CA VAL A 245 -6.87 -16.48 -6.52
C VAL A 245 -8.21 -16.13 -7.15
N LEU A 246 -8.77 -14.96 -6.82
CA LEU A 246 -10.04 -14.51 -7.37
C LEU A 246 -9.99 -14.33 -8.90
N ASN A 247 -8.93 -13.73 -9.41
CA ASN A 247 -8.73 -13.52 -10.84
C ASN A 247 -8.75 -14.83 -11.62
N GLU A 248 -7.97 -15.82 -11.17
CA GLU A 248 -7.89 -17.11 -11.86
C GLU A 248 -9.18 -17.92 -11.73
N CYS A 249 -9.91 -17.80 -10.62
CA CYS A 249 -11.26 -18.36 -10.49
C CYS A 249 -12.23 -17.73 -11.52
N TYR A 250 -12.20 -16.41 -11.70
CA TYR A 250 -13.01 -15.74 -12.71
C TYR A 250 -12.64 -16.17 -14.13
N LEU A 251 -11.37 -16.20 -14.47
CA LEU A 251 -10.90 -16.67 -15.79
C LEU A 251 -11.35 -18.10 -16.06
N SER A 252 -11.27 -19.00 -15.06
CA SER A 252 -11.68 -20.41 -15.21
C SER A 252 -13.18 -20.56 -15.51
N LEU A 253 -14.00 -19.59 -15.12
CA LEU A 253 -15.44 -19.53 -15.41
C LEU A 253 -15.78 -18.72 -16.66
N GLY A 254 -14.77 -18.20 -17.37
CA GLY A 254 -14.93 -17.42 -18.60
C GLY A 254 -15.22 -15.93 -18.38
N PHE A 255 -15.12 -15.42 -17.14
CA PHE A 255 -15.20 -13.99 -16.91
C PHE A 255 -13.90 -13.29 -17.28
N ALA A 256 -13.97 -12.18 -18.00
CA ALA A 256 -12.83 -11.27 -18.06
C ALA A 256 -12.64 -10.59 -16.71
N SER A 257 -11.46 -10.73 -16.14
CA SER A 257 -11.08 -10.12 -14.86
C SER A 257 -9.67 -9.61 -14.91
N ARG A 258 -9.35 -8.60 -14.10
CA ARG A 258 -7.98 -8.05 -13.96
C ARG A 258 -7.66 -7.83 -12.50
N LEU A 259 -6.41 -8.15 -12.13
CA LEU A 259 -5.82 -7.59 -10.92
C LEU A 259 -5.60 -6.10 -11.13
N VAL A 260 -5.96 -5.31 -10.13
CA VAL A 260 -5.67 -3.89 -10.10
C VAL A 260 -4.84 -3.59 -8.86
N THR A 261 -3.56 -3.33 -9.06
CA THR A 261 -2.71 -2.78 -8.00
C THR A 261 -3.02 -1.30 -7.88
N CYS A 262 -3.62 -0.95 -6.76
CA CYS A 262 -3.96 0.40 -6.38
C CYS A 262 -2.81 0.98 -5.56
N LEU A 263 -2.20 2.08 -6.01
CA LEU A 263 -0.97 2.62 -5.46
C LEU A 263 -1.16 4.07 -5.01
N PRO A 264 -0.48 4.48 -3.93
CA PRO A 264 -0.41 5.88 -3.52
C PRO A 264 0.44 6.70 -4.48
N LYS A 265 0.47 8.01 -4.27
CA LYS A 265 1.43 8.91 -4.91
C LYS A 265 2.82 8.63 -4.34
N ASP A 266 3.51 7.64 -4.90
CA ASP A 266 4.78 7.08 -4.41
C ASP A 266 5.94 8.07 -4.33
N SER A 267 5.84 9.18 -5.07
CA SER A 267 6.81 10.27 -5.05
C SER A 267 7.06 10.84 -3.65
N LEU A 268 6.12 10.66 -2.75
CA LEU A 268 6.23 11.17 -1.39
C LEU A 268 7.11 10.28 -0.52
N GLY A 269 7.29 8.99 -0.89
CA GLY A 269 8.15 8.03 -0.18
C GLY A 269 7.75 7.77 1.28
N ILE A 270 6.50 8.08 1.63
CA ILE A 270 6.03 8.11 3.03
C ILE A 270 5.39 6.81 3.44
N ASP A 271 4.56 6.26 2.56
CA ASP A 271 3.82 5.03 2.83
C ASP A 271 3.80 4.18 1.55
N PRO A 272 4.70 3.18 1.44
CA PRO A 272 4.79 2.31 0.27
C PRO A 272 3.68 1.24 0.24
N ASP A 273 2.85 1.14 1.29
CA ASP A 273 1.75 0.19 1.32
C ASP A 273 0.76 0.45 0.18
N CYS A 274 0.35 -0.63 -0.47
CA CYS A 274 -0.58 -0.61 -1.59
C CYS A 274 -1.73 -1.59 -1.34
N HIS A 275 -2.79 -1.49 -2.12
CA HIS A 275 -3.87 -2.46 -2.10
C HIS A 275 -4.08 -3.10 -3.47
N VAL A 276 -4.37 -4.39 -3.50
CA VAL A 276 -4.66 -5.11 -4.75
C VAL A 276 -6.08 -5.67 -4.67
N ILE A 277 -6.89 -5.27 -5.64
CA ILE A 277 -8.27 -5.72 -5.79
C ILE A 277 -8.48 -6.23 -7.22
N ASN A 278 -9.68 -6.67 -7.53
CA ASN A 278 -10.04 -7.06 -8.88
C ASN A 278 -11.10 -6.14 -9.48
N VAL A 279 -11.10 -6.09 -10.80
CA VAL A 279 -12.29 -5.77 -11.57
C VAL A 279 -12.73 -7.00 -12.34
N VAL A 280 -14.01 -7.25 -12.41
CA VAL A 280 -14.62 -8.29 -13.24
C VAL A 280 -15.62 -7.63 -14.18
N PHE A 281 -15.60 -8.02 -15.46
CA PHE A 281 -16.56 -7.54 -16.43
C PHE A 281 -17.85 -8.36 -16.30
N VAL A 282 -18.96 -7.67 -16.08
CA VAL A 282 -20.29 -8.27 -15.99
C VAL A 282 -21.07 -7.96 -17.27
N PRO A 283 -21.22 -8.93 -18.18
CA PRO A 283 -21.86 -8.72 -19.49
C PRO A 283 -23.28 -8.16 -19.40
N SER A 284 -24.08 -8.64 -18.45
CA SER A 284 -25.47 -8.14 -18.27
C SER A 284 -25.56 -6.67 -17.86
N LEU A 285 -24.50 -6.12 -17.23
CA LEU A 285 -24.38 -4.72 -16.87
C LEU A 285 -23.57 -3.93 -17.88
N ASP A 286 -22.90 -4.63 -18.80
CA ASP A 286 -21.99 -4.06 -19.80
C ASP A 286 -20.91 -3.16 -19.18
N LYS A 287 -20.35 -3.56 -18.03
CA LYS A 287 -19.36 -2.77 -17.32
C LYS A 287 -18.42 -3.59 -16.43
N TRP A 288 -17.28 -2.99 -16.12
CA TRP A 288 -16.40 -3.45 -15.06
C TRP A 288 -17.00 -3.10 -13.70
N ILE A 289 -16.98 -4.04 -12.75
CA ILE A 289 -17.34 -3.78 -11.36
C ILE A 289 -16.13 -3.97 -10.44
N TRP A 290 -16.08 -3.20 -9.36
CA TRP A 290 -15.14 -3.32 -8.26
C TRP A 290 -15.47 -4.54 -7.41
N VAL A 291 -14.49 -5.41 -7.16
CA VAL A 291 -14.59 -6.51 -6.20
C VAL A 291 -13.30 -6.64 -5.41
N ASP A 292 -13.39 -6.74 -4.09
CA ASP A 292 -12.25 -6.82 -3.19
C ASP A 292 -12.34 -8.07 -2.31
N PRO A 293 -11.54 -9.11 -2.59
CA PRO A 293 -11.60 -10.35 -1.82
C PRO A 293 -11.05 -10.22 -0.41
N THR A 294 -10.28 -9.16 -0.09
CA THR A 294 -9.78 -8.92 1.27
C THR A 294 -10.91 -8.62 2.24
N TYR A 295 -11.94 -7.93 1.76
CA TYR A 295 -13.07 -7.46 2.58
C TYR A 295 -14.42 -8.05 2.18
N ASP A 296 -14.47 -8.99 1.24
CA ASP A 296 -15.72 -9.46 0.62
C ASP A 296 -16.60 -8.28 0.18
N THR A 297 -16.00 -7.34 -0.56
CA THR A 297 -16.61 -6.02 -0.76
C THR A 297 -16.76 -5.66 -2.23
N TRP A 298 -17.90 -5.05 -2.53
CA TRP A 298 -18.16 -4.27 -3.74
C TRP A 298 -18.73 -2.90 -3.38
N VAL A 299 -18.61 -1.96 -4.32
CA VAL A 299 -19.03 -0.57 -4.12
C VAL A 299 -20.22 -0.23 -5.00
N MET A 300 -21.15 0.55 -4.44
CA MET A 300 -22.38 0.98 -5.09
C MET A 300 -22.57 2.50 -4.96
N ASN A 301 -23.39 3.06 -5.84
CA ASN A 301 -23.90 4.40 -5.67
C ASN A 301 -25.13 4.40 -4.70
N GLU A 302 -25.73 5.59 -4.50
CA GLU A 302 -26.90 5.80 -3.64
C GLU A 302 -28.17 5.07 -4.11
N LYS A 303 -28.20 4.58 -5.36
CA LYS A 303 -29.31 3.80 -5.94
C LYS A 303 -29.07 2.28 -5.82
N GLY A 304 -27.93 1.87 -5.28
CA GLY A 304 -27.53 0.46 -5.22
C GLY A 304 -26.96 -0.09 -6.53
N GLU A 305 -26.61 0.75 -7.50
CA GLU A 305 -25.97 0.33 -8.74
C GLU A 305 -24.47 0.10 -8.49
N LEU A 306 -23.96 -1.05 -8.93
CA LEU A 306 -22.54 -1.40 -8.77
C LEU A 306 -21.64 -0.49 -9.58
N LEU A 307 -20.49 -0.17 -9.00
CA LEU A 307 -19.51 0.75 -9.57
C LEU A 307 -18.20 0.06 -9.90
N GLY A 308 -17.56 0.52 -10.95
CA GLY A 308 -16.15 0.20 -11.25
C GLY A 308 -15.18 1.11 -10.52
N ILE A 309 -13.88 0.79 -10.58
CA ILE A 309 -12.83 1.56 -9.88
C ILE A 309 -12.81 3.02 -10.36
N ALA A 310 -12.94 3.27 -11.66
CA ALA A 310 -12.96 4.62 -12.21
C ALA A 310 -14.11 5.47 -11.63
N GLU A 311 -15.31 4.88 -11.56
CA GLU A 311 -16.50 5.54 -11.03
C GLU A 311 -16.38 5.82 -9.52
N VAL A 312 -15.83 4.86 -8.76
CA VAL A 312 -15.58 5.03 -7.33
C VAL A 312 -14.57 6.16 -7.09
N ARG A 313 -13.45 6.15 -7.84
CA ARG A 313 -12.42 7.19 -7.76
C ARG A 313 -13.00 8.58 -8.06
N GLU A 314 -13.77 8.70 -9.12
CA GLU A 314 -14.42 9.96 -9.51
C GLU A 314 -15.40 10.44 -8.43
N ARG A 315 -16.22 9.55 -7.87
CA ARG A 315 -17.16 9.89 -6.79
C ARG A 315 -16.46 10.33 -5.51
N ILE A 316 -15.32 9.73 -5.16
CA ILE A 316 -14.49 10.18 -4.02
C ILE A 316 -13.95 11.61 -4.29
N ILE A 317 -13.49 11.88 -5.51
CA ILE A 317 -12.99 13.21 -5.90
C ILE A 317 -14.09 14.26 -5.84
N LEU A 318 -15.26 13.92 -6.37
CA LEU A 318 -16.41 14.84 -6.45
C LEU A 318 -17.29 14.86 -5.19
N ASP A 319 -16.89 14.15 -4.13
CA ASP A 319 -17.65 14.03 -2.88
C ASP A 319 -19.08 13.48 -3.07
N GLN A 320 -19.26 12.56 -4.00
CA GLN A 320 -20.55 11.95 -4.29
C GLN A 320 -20.80 10.73 -3.41
N PRO A 321 -22.07 10.40 -3.10
CA PRO A 321 -22.40 9.28 -2.22
C PRO A 321 -21.89 7.94 -2.73
N LEU A 322 -21.33 7.14 -1.81
CA LEU A 322 -20.91 5.76 -2.04
C LEU A 322 -21.45 4.85 -0.94
N LEU A 323 -21.75 3.62 -1.30
CA LEU A 323 -22.17 2.55 -0.40
C LEU A 323 -21.24 1.34 -0.59
N ILE A 324 -20.97 0.62 0.48
CA ILE A 324 -20.38 -0.73 0.45
C ILE A 324 -21.45 -1.75 0.83
N ASN A 325 -21.30 -2.99 0.41
CA ASN A 325 -22.23 -4.04 0.76
C ASN A 325 -22.26 -4.30 2.28
N PRO A 326 -23.44 -4.58 2.86
CA PRO A 326 -23.58 -4.75 4.30
C PRO A 326 -22.83 -5.96 4.87
N ALA A 327 -22.56 -6.98 4.06
CA ALA A 327 -21.86 -8.20 4.46
C ALA A 327 -20.33 -8.05 4.44
N ALA A 328 -19.80 -6.91 3.99
CA ALA A 328 -18.36 -6.65 3.96
C ALA A 328 -17.73 -6.89 5.32
N ASN A 329 -16.63 -7.66 5.34
CA ASN A 329 -15.92 -7.97 6.58
C ASN A 329 -14.44 -8.26 6.31
N TRP A 330 -13.61 -8.12 7.34
CA TRP A 330 -12.23 -8.53 7.32
C TRP A 330 -12.03 -9.77 8.19
N ASN A 331 -11.81 -10.92 7.59
CA ASN A 331 -11.58 -12.21 8.27
C ASN A 331 -12.64 -12.52 9.35
N HIS A 332 -13.87 -12.09 9.20
CA HIS A 332 -14.95 -12.20 10.22
C HIS A 332 -14.62 -11.54 11.58
N ARG A 333 -13.61 -10.66 11.62
CA ARG A 333 -13.21 -9.97 12.86
C ARG A 333 -13.89 -8.63 13.05
N TYR A 334 -14.09 -7.90 11.97
CA TYR A 334 -14.83 -6.64 11.98
C TYR A 334 -15.41 -6.32 10.60
N THR A 335 -16.47 -5.53 10.60
CA THR A 335 -17.03 -4.91 9.40
C THR A 335 -16.27 -3.61 9.14
N PRO A 336 -15.70 -3.40 7.93
CA PRO A 336 -15.01 -2.16 7.63
C PRO A 336 -15.96 -0.97 7.69
N ASP A 337 -15.55 0.09 8.38
CA ASP A 337 -16.24 1.36 8.28
C ASP A 337 -16.02 1.97 6.89
N LYS A 338 -17.09 2.46 6.27
CA LYS A 338 -17.04 3.05 4.93
C LYS A 338 -16.05 4.21 4.84
N ALA A 339 -15.98 5.07 5.85
CA ALA A 339 -15.09 6.21 5.87
C ALA A 339 -13.63 5.74 5.93
N GLU A 340 -13.32 4.78 6.77
CA GLU A 340 -11.98 4.18 6.86
C GLU A 340 -11.60 3.47 5.57
N TYR A 341 -12.48 2.64 5.01
CA TYR A 341 -12.18 1.87 3.81
C TYR A 341 -12.05 2.74 2.56
N LEU A 342 -13.07 3.57 2.23
CA LEU A 342 -13.10 4.32 0.98
C LEU A 342 -12.35 5.66 1.07
N TYR A 343 -12.60 6.46 2.11
CA TYR A 343 -12.12 7.84 2.15
C TYR A 343 -10.76 8.01 2.83
N ARG A 344 -10.24 6.95 3.49
CA ARG A 344 -8.90 6.93 4.04
C ARG A 344 -8.01 5.93 3.30
N TYR A 345 -8.30 4.62 3.41
CA TYR A 345 -7.44 3.57 2.87
C TYR A 345 -7.44 3.55 1.33
N MET A 346 -8.61 3.50 0.70
CA MET A 346 -8.68 3.47 -0.77
C MET A 346 -8.40 4.84 -1.39
N ALA A 347 -8.76 5.96 -0.75
CA ALA A 347 -8.37 7.28 -1.24
C ALA A 347 -6.84 7.41 -1.38
N LYS A 348 -6.06 6.84 -0.45
CA LYS A 348 -4.60 6.71 -0.58
C LYS A 348 -4.23 5.92 -1.84
N ASN A 349 -4.86 4.79 -2.04
CA ASN A 349 -4.46 3.77 -3.01
C ASN A 349 -5.08 3.96 -4.41
N LEU A 350 -5.94 4.94 -4.63
CA LEU A 350 -6.55 5.21 -5.93
C LEU A 350 -5.83 6.29 -6.77
N TYR A 351 -4.60 6.66 -6.39
CA TYR A 351 -3.85 7.67 -7.13
C TYR A 351 -3.27 7.11 -8.43
N ILE A 352 -2.60 5.95 -8.37
CA ILE A 352 -2.08 5.22 -9.52
C ILE A 352 -2.79 3.87 -9.61
N LEU A 353 -3.18 3.47 -10.82
CA LEU A 353 -3.81 2.18 -11.04
C LEU A 353 -2.95 1.36 -12.01
N GLN A 354 -2.59 0.15 -11.62
CA GLN A 354 -1.74 -0.73 -12.41
C GLN A 354 -2.43 -2.07 -12.67
N CYS A 355 -2.50 -2.47 -13.93
CA CYS A 355 -2.99 -3.79 -14.32
C CYS A 355 -1.92 -4.57 -15.09
N PRO A 356 -1.80 -5.88 -14.92
CA PRO A 356 -1.04 -6.70 -15.86
C PRO A 356 -1.68 -6.65 -17.25
N VAL A 357 -0.84 -6.63 -18.29
CA VAL A 357 -1.29 -6.70 -19.70
C VAL A 357 -2.00 -8.01 -19.96
N ASP A 358 -1.47 -9.08 -19.39
CA ASP A 358 -1.98 -10.42 -19.55
C ASP A 358 -2.69 -10.83 -18.24
N SER A 359 -4.00 -11.00 -18.26
CA SER A 359 -4.72 -11.67 -17.19
C SER A 359 -4.69 -13.16 -17.47
N ALA A 360 -3.80 -13.89 -16.78
CA ALA A 360 -3.44 -15.25 -17.13
C ALA A 360 -3.14 -16.10 -15.90
N TRP A 361 -3.22 -17.41 -16.07
CA TRP A 361 -2.77 -18.36 -15.07
C TRP A 361 -1.29 -18.18 -14.73
N ASP A 362 -0.98 -18.22 -13.43
CA ASP A 362 0.39 -18.18 -12.90
C ASP A 362 1.21 -16.98 -13.41
N LEU A 363 0.54 -15.86 -13.66
CA LEU A 363 1.18 -14.70 -14.29
C LEU A 363 2.39 -14.22 -13.48
N GLU A 364 2.24 -14.06 -12.17
CA GLU A 364 3.19 -13.35 -11.32
C GLU A 364 4.24 -14.25 -10.65
N THR A 365 4.29 -15.55 -10.91
CA THR A 365 5.41 -16.38 -10.47
C THR A 365 6.68 -15.98 -11.24
N PRO A 366 7.71 -15.44 -10.58
CA PRO A 366 8.94 -15.06 -11.27
C PRO A 366 9.71 -16.29 -11.74
N ALA A 367 10.21 -16.26 -12.96
CA ALA A 367 11.05 -17.31 -13.51
C ALA A 367 12.06 -16.74 -14.53
N ALA A 368 13.19 -17.40 -14.67
CA ALA A 368 14.22 -17.01 -15.63
C ALA A 368 13.66 -16.94 -17.06
N GLY A 369 13.87 -15.81 -17.73
CA GLY A 369 13.37 -15.56 -19.09
C GLY A 369 11.87 -15.20 -19.17
N LYS A 370 11.12 -15.21 -18.08
CA LYS A 370 9.72 -14.78 -18.05
C LYS A 370 9.64 -13.26 -18.08
N THR A 371 8.76 -12.73 -18.93
CA THR A 371 8.49 -11.28 -18.99
C THR A 371 7.10 -10.98 -18.50
N MET A 372 6.99 -10.14 -17.48
CA MET A 372 5.74 -9.65 -16.93
C MET A 372 5.53 -8.20 -17.35
N ARG A 373 4.37 -7.91 -17.93
CA ARG A 373 4.05 -6.59 -18.51
C ARG A 373 2.88 -5.98 -17.78
N TYR A 374 3.00 -4.69 -17.43
CA TYR A 374 1.99 -3.93 -16.72
C TYR A 374 1.70 -2.61 -17.42
N VAL A 375 0.45 -2.17 -17.36
CA VAL A 375 0.05 -0.82 -17.74
C VAL A 375 -0.25 -0.04 -16.45
N GLN A 376 0.30 1.16 -16.33
CA GLN A 376 0.06 2.09 -15.23
C GLN A 376 -0.72 3.29 -15.73
N LEU A 377 -1.93 3.50 -15.20
CA LEU A 377 -2.73 4.70 -15.43
C LEU A 377 -2.34 5.75 -14.40
N LEU A 378 -1.77 6.86 -14.86
CA LEU A 378 -1.19 7.93 -14.06
C LEU A 378 -1.98 9.23 -14.28
N PRO A 379 -2.29 10.03 -13.22
CA PRO A 379 -2.78 11.38 -13.40
C PRO A 379 -1.67 12.31 -13.94
N LEU A 380 -2.05 13.44 -14.56
CA LEU A 380 -1.09 14.33 -15.23
C LEU A 380 -0.10 15.04 -14.29
N ASP A 381 -0.41 15.15 -13.00
CA ASP A 381 0.49 15.71 -11.98
C ASP A 381 1.45 14.69 -11.36
N TYR A 382 1.41 13.43 -11.83
CA TYR A 382 2.41 12.45 -11.45
C TYR A 382 3.74 12.77 -12.14
N PHE A 383 4.77 13.09 -11.36
CA PHE A 383 6.01 13.67 -11.92
C PHE A 383 6.86 12.68 -12.74
N LYS A 384 6.71 11.36 -12.55
CA LYS A 384 7.43 10.35 -13.32
C LYS A 384 6.62 9.91 -14.56
N GLN A 385 6.17 10.86 -15.37
CA GLN A 385 5.48 10.56 -16.64
C GLN A 385 6.37 9.89 -17.66
N GLU A 386 7.65 10.20 -17.65
CA GLU A 386 8.66 9.68 -18.57
C GLU A 386 9.74 8.87 -17.82
N PRO A 387 10.33 7.84 -18.44
CA PRO A 387 9.98 7.36 -19.77
C PRO A 387 8.59 6.68 -19.82
N ALA A 388 7.95 6.73 -21.00
CA ALA A 388 6.63 6.10 -21.20
C ALA A 388 6.68 4.57 -20.99
N VAL A 389 7.84 3.96 -21.21
CA VAL A 389 8.10 2.53 -20.98
C VAL A 389 9.32 2.39 -20.09
N ARG A 390 9.17 1.62 -19.01
CA ARG A 390 10.26 1.27 -18.09
C ARG A 390 10.43 -0.24 -18.07
N GLU A 391 11.68 -0.69 -18.13
CA GLU A 391 12.03 -2.09 -18.07
C GLU A 391 13.12 -2.31 -17.03
N PHE A 392 13.01 -3.38 -16.25
CA PHE A 392 14.08 -3.87 -15.40
C PHE A 392 14.07 -5.39 -15.31
N SER A 393 15.25 -5.97 -15.09
CA SER A 393 15.39 -7.40 -14.84
C SER A 393 15.70 -7.64 -13.37
N ASP A 394 14.98 -8.56 -12.77
CA ASP A 394 15.27 -9.02 -11.41
C ASP A 394 16.42 -10.04 -11.44
N SER A 395 17.54 -9.66 -10.87
CA SER A 395 18.75 -10.52 -10.87
C SER A 395 18.58 -11.80 -10.03
N ALA A 396 17.63 -11.82 -9.08
CA ALA A 396 17.41 -12.98 -8.23
C ALA A 396 16.61 -14.09 -8.95
N SER A 397 15.58 -13.72 -9.69
CA SER A 397 14.73 -14.66 -10.42
C SER A 397 15.08 -14.81 -11.90
N GLY A 398 15.78 -13.81 -12.49
CA GLY A 398 16.00 -13.72 -13.93
C GLY A 398 14.75 -13.31 -14.73
N ALA A 399 13.71 -12.85 -14.06
CA ALA A 399 12.49 -12.34 -14.69
C ALA A 399 12.66 -10.89 -15.14
N THR A 400 11.96 -10.51 -16.20
CA THR A 400 11.91 -9.13 -16.71
C THR A 400 10.55 -8.51 -16.45
N TYR A 401 10.52 -7.26 -16.03
CA TYR A 401 9.32 -6.47 -15.76
C TYR A 401 9.28 -5.26 -16.67
N ILE A 402 8.17 -5.09 -17.39
CA ILE A 402 7.95 -3.97 -18.31
C ILE A 402 6.71 -3.20 -17.85
N PHE A 403 6.85 -1.89 -17.65
CA PHE A 403 5.76 -1.00 -17.26
C PHE A 403 5.51 0.02 -18.34
N TYR A 404 4.29 0.10 -18.82
CA TYR A 404 3.79 1.08 -19.77
C TYR A 404 3.02 2.16 -19.01
N ASN A 405 3.47 3.41 -19.08
CA ASN A 405 2.78 4.55 -18.48
C ASN A 405 1.78 5.15 -19.47
N THR A 406 0.55 5.35 -19.03
CA THR A 406 -0.51 6.03 -19.80
C THR A 406 -1.29 7.01 -18.95
N ASN A 407 -1.84 8.05 -19.58
CA ASN A 407 -2.85 8.92 -18.99
C ASN A 407 -4.25 8.68 -19.59
N ASP A 408 -4.42 7.71 -20.48
CA ASP A 408 -5.68 7.42 -21.19
C ASP A 408 -6.57 6.44 -20.41
N PRO A 409 -7.56 6.93 -19.65
CA PRO A 409 -8.47 6.07 -18.90
C PRO A 409 -9.47 5.35 -19.81
N VAL A 410 -9.75 5.86 -21.02
CA VAL A 410 -10.73 5.26 -21.94
C VAL A 410 -10.24 3.92 -22.44
N ASN A 411 -9.00 3.88 -22.97
CA ASN A 411 -8.40 2.63 -23.40
C ASN A 411 -8.03 1.72 -22.21
N PHE A 412 -7.64 2.28 -21.05
CA PHE A 412 -7.34 1.49 -19.87
C PHE A 412 -8.56 0.71 -19.34
N TRP A 413 -9.75 1.32 -19.38
CA TRP A 413 -11.00 0.69 -18.95
C TRP A 413 -11.85 0.12 -20.09
N LYS A 414 -11.26 0.04 -21.28
CA LYS A 414 -11.95 -0.54 -22.44
C LYS A 414 -12.48 -1.94 -22.10
N ARG A 415 -13.65 -2.25 -22.62
CA ARG A 415 -14.30 -3.58 -22.53
C ARG A 415 -13.38 -4.68 -23.06
N PRO A 416 -13.49 -5.92 -22.55
CA PRO A 416 -12.67 -7.04 -22.99
C PRO A 416 -12.97 -7.48 -24.43
#